data_2908b72eafef6869cf904e29eadb410b
#
_entry.id   2908b72eafef6869cf904e29eadb410b
#
_cell.length_a   1.000
_cell.length_b   1.000
_cell.length_c   1.000
_cell.angle_alpha   90.00
_cell.angle_beta   90.00
_cell.angle_gamma   90.00
#
_symmetry.space_group_name_H-M   'P 1'
#
loop_
_entity.id
_entity.type
_entity.pdbx_description
1 polymer ?
#
loop_
_entity_poly.entity_id
_entity_poly.type
_entity_poly.pdbx_seq_one_letter_code
_entity_poly.pdbx_strand_id
1 'polypeptide(L)'
;MVILHGLLGSSRNWQTAGRDLTERFHVSALDLRNHGSSPHADEMTYPSMVDDVVAWLDEQGLARASIMGHSMGGKVAMLLACRHPERVERLIVVDIAPKDYFWAGHRAEFAAMNELDLASLQSRAEAELRFEARVDDWAMRKFIATNLERMPDGASGWRWVINLPVVTEALPDLERNSIAAGDRFSGPTLFIVGGRSRYVSATDHALIVGHFSAARVETIGESGHNPHMEARAAFVALIE
;
A
#
# COMPACT_ATOMS: atom_id res chain seq x y z
N MET A 1 11.30 -10.98 -5.14
CA MET A 1 10.78 -9.61 -4.86
C MET A 1 9.53 -9.72 -4.01
N VAL A 2 9.48 -8.96 -2.92
CA VAL A 2 8.31 -8.86 -2.04
C VAL A 2 7.59 -7.56 -2.35
N ILE A 3 6.26 -7.61 -2.52
CA ILE A 3 5.42 -6.46 -2.86
C ILE A 3 4.44 -6.18 -1.73
N LEU A 4 4.38 -4.92 -1.26
CA LEU A 4 3.52 -4.43 -0.20
C LEU A 4 2.51 -3.43 -0.76
N HIS A 5 1.21 -3.70 -0.56
CA HIS A 5 0.11 -2.87 -1.08
C HIS A 5 -0.12 -1.58 -0.28
N GLY A 6 -0.89 -0.67 -0.83
CA GLY A 6 -1.34 0.57 -0.17
C GLY A 6 -2.53 0.36 0.77
N LEU A 7 -2.89 1.41 1.51
CA LEU A 7 -4.04 1.42 2.41
C LEU A 7 -5.31 1.00 1.66
N LEU A 8 -6.17 0.21 2.31
CA LEU A 8 -7.39 -0.40 1.75
C LEU A 8 -7.14 -1.34 0.55
N GLY A 9 -5.88 -1.62 0.21
CA GLY A 9 -5.50 -2.55 -0.85
C GLY A 9 -5.32 -3.98 -0.36
N SER A 10 -4.85 -4.83 -1.27
CA SER A 10 -4.43 -6.20 -0.99
C SER A 10 -3.45 -6.70 -2.06
N SER A 11 -2.90 -7.89 -1.88
CA SER A 11 -2.08 -8.59 -2.87
C SER A 11 -2.76 -8.72 -4.24
N ARG A 12 -4.10 -8.73 -4.27
CA ARG A 12 -4.89 -8.79 -5.51
C ARG A 12 -4.65 -7.60 -6.43
N ASN A 13 -4.33 -6.43 -5.89
CA ASN A 13 -4.02 -5.24 -6.69
C ASN A 13 -2.76 -5.40 -7.53
N TRP A 14 -1.91 -6.36 -7.15
CA TRP A 14 -0.62 -6.63 -7.78
C TRP A 14 -0.61 -7.83 -8.73
N GLN A 15 -1.75 -8.56 -8.88
CA GLN A 15 -1.80 -9.77 -9.69
C GLN A 15 -1.33 -9.55 -11.14
N THR A 16 -1.70 -8.44 -11.76
CA THR A 16 -1.37 -8.18 -13.15
C THR A 16 0.07 -7.69 -13.32
N ALA A 17 0.45 -6.63 -12.61
CA ALA A 17 1.82 -6.11 -12.65
C ALA A 17 2.83 -7.12 -12.10
N GLY A 18 2.47 -7.82 -11.03
CA GLY A 18 3.30 -8.88 -10.45
C GLY A 18 3.56 -10.02 -11.42
N ARG A 19 2.56 -10.41 -12.23
CA ARG A 19 2.75 -11.44 -13.27
C ARG A 19 3.78 -11.00 -14.32
N ASP A 20 3.72 -9.78 -14.79
CA ASP A 20 4.69 -9.28 -15.77
C ASP A 20 6.10 -9.30 -15.19
N LEU A 21 6.27 -8.96 -13.91
CA LEU A 21 7.56 -9.01 -13.22
C LEU A 21 8.11 -10.42 -13.00
N THR A 22 7.28 -11.49 -13.13
CA THR A 22 7.76 -12.87 -12.94
C THR A 22 8.72 -13.34 -14.02
N GLU A 23 8.87 -12.62 -15.12
CA GLU A 23 9.90 -12.91 -16.13
C GLU A 23 11.33 -12.78 -15.55
N ARG A 24 11.50 -11.91 -14.54
CA ARG A 24 12.82 -11.60 -13.95
C ARG A 24 12.92 -11.84 -12.45
N PHE A 25 11.80 -11.92 -11.76
CA PHE A 25 11.77 -12.04 -10.31
C PHE A 25 10.87 -13.19 -9.86
N HIS A 26 11.27 -13.85 -8.79
CA HIS A 26 10.29 -14.58 -7.98
C HIS A 26 9.49 -13.55 -7.19
N VAL A 27 8.19 -13.42 -7.47
CA VAL A 27 7.33 -12.35 -6.93
C VAL A 27 6.39 -12.91 -5.87
N SER A 28 6.38 -12.27 -4.70
CA SER A 28 5.43 -12.53 -3.61
C SER A 28 4.76 -11.22 -3.22
N ALA A 29 3.46 -11.08 -3.51
CA ALA A 29 2.67 -9.96 -3.03
C ALA A 29 2.01 -10.36 -1.71
N LEU A 30 2.28 -9.61 -0.64
CA LEU A 30 1.78 -9.88 0.70
C LEU A 30 0.52 -9.04 0.97
N ASP A 31 -0.43 -9.65 1.68
CA ASP A 31 -1.45 -8.89 2.39
C ASP A 31 -0.85 -8.42 3.72
N LEU A 32 -0.78 -7.12 3.95
CA LEU A 32 -0.34 -6.58 5.24
C LEU A 32 -1.39 -6.87 6.32
N ARG A 33 -0.98 -6.92 7.62
CA ARG A 33 -1.90 -7.14 8.74
C ARG A 33 -3.17 -6.31 8.58
N ASN A 34 -4.28 -6.82 9.05
CA ASN A 34 -5.59 -6.18 8.97
C ASN A 34 -6.16 -5.99 7.55
N HIS A 35 -5.51 -6.54 6.50
CA HIS A 35 -5.96 -6.46 5.12
C HIS A 35 -5.98 -7.84 4.45
N GLY A 36 -6.81 -7.98 3.42
CA GLY A 36 -6.85 -9.15 2.56
C GLY A 36 -7.10 -10.45 3.33
N SER A 37 -6.26 -11.45 3.09
CA SER A 37 -6.32 -12.75 3.77
C SER A 37 -5.41 -12.87 5.00
N SER A 38 -4.64 -11.82 5.32
CA SER A 38 -3.79 -11.81 6.50
C SER A 38 -4.60 -11.71 7.80
N PRO A 39 -4.06 -12.25 8.91
CA PRO A 39 -4.74 -12.18 10.21
C PRO A 39 -5.08 -10.76 10.63
N HIS A 40 -6.22 -10.61 11.28
CA HIS A 40 -6.57 -9.39 12.00
C HIS A 40 -5.76 -9.31 13.30
N ALA A 41 -5.25 -8.14 13.62
CA ALA A 41 -4.51 -7.81 14.83
C ALA A 41 -5.14 -6.57 15.48
N ASP A 42 -4.91 -6.43 16.80
CA ASP A 42 -5.48 -5.32 17.58
C ASP A 42 -4.75 -3.99 17.39
N GLU A 43 -3.62 -4.01 16.68
CA GLU A 43 -2.87 -2.80 16.33
C GLU A 43 -2.46 -2.76 14.86
N MET A 44 -2.21 -1.56 14.36
CA MET A 44 -1.67 -1.34 13.02
C MET A 44 -0.69 -0.17 13.05
N THR A 45 0.60 -0.48 13.20
CA THR A 45 1.68 0.50 13.18
C THR A 45 2.71 0.17 12.10
N TYR A 46 3.50 1.14 11.66
CA TYR A 46 4.58 0.86 10.71
C TYR A 46 5.62 -0.13 11.27
N PRO A 47 6.08 -0.02 12.55
CA PRO A 47 6.97 -1.02 13.12
C PRO A 47 6.38 -2.44 13.11
N SER A 48 5.13 -2.60 13.53
CA SER A 48 4.51 -3.93 13.57
C SER A 48 4.32 -4.54 12.17
N MET A 49 4.04 -3.74 11.15
CA MET A 49 4.01 -4.20 9.75
C MET A 49 5.41 -4.59 9.23
N VAL A 50 6.47 -3.90 9.67
CA VAL A 50 7.86 -4.28 9.36
C VAL A 50 8.20 -5.61 10.00
N ASP A 51 7.85 -5.82 11.28
CA ASP A 51 8.09 -7.07 11.99
C ASP A 51 7.40 -8.25 11.29
N ASP A 52 6.16 -8.07 10.79
CA ASP A 52 5.46 -9.08 10.00
C ASP A 52 6.23 -9.46 8.71
N VAL A 53 6.73 -8.45 7.99
CA VAL A 53 7.48 -8.69 6.75
C VAL A 53 8.80 -9.41 7.04
N VAL A 54 9.50 -9.04 8.11
CA VAL A 54 10.74 -9.72 8.54
C VAL A 54 10.45 -11.16 8.94
N ALA A 55 9.40 -11.40 9.73
CA ALA A 55 8.98 -12.76 10.13
C ALA A 55 8.61 -13.60 8.89
N TRP A 56 7.90 -13.03 7.93
CA TRP A 56 7.58 -13.71 6.68
C TRP A 56 8.85 -14.07 5.88
N LEU A 57 9.84 -13.16 5.78
CA LEU A 57 11.12 -13.46 5.13
C LEU A 57 11.83 -14.63 5.81
N ASP A 58 11.81 -14.69 7.15
CA ASP A 58 12.42 -15.78 7.93
C ASP A 58 11.70 -17.12 7.69
N GLU A 59 10.37 -17.11 7.68
CA GLU A 59 9.56 -18.31 7.36
C GLU A 59 9.83 -18.84 5.96
N GLN A 60 10.10 -17.94 4.99
CA GLN A 60 10.47 -18.35 3.63
C GLN A 60 11.95 -18.70 3.46
N GLY A 61 12.76 -18.62 4.51
CA GLY A 61 14.21 -18.85 4.46
C GLY A 61 14.96 -17.81 3.62
N LEU A 62 14.42 -16.63 3.46
CA LEU A 62 14.99 -15.54 2.67
C LEU A 62 15.85 -14.62 3.55
N ALA A 63 17.17 -14.73 3.46
CA ALA A 63 18.06 -13.83 4.21
C ALA A 63 17.87 -12.36 3.80
N ARG A 64 17.58 -12.10 2.51
CA ARG A 64 17.32 -10.76 1.96
C ARG A 64 16.44 -10.85 0.72
N ALA A 65 15.76 -9.75 0.38
CA ALA A 65 14.92 -9.66 -0.80
C ALA A 65 14.89 -8.25 -1.39
N SER A 66 14.51 -8.13 -2.67
CA SER A 66 14.07 -6.85 -3.23
C SER A 66 12.69 -6.53 -2.66
N ILE A 67 12.52 -5.34 -2.06
CA ILE A 67 11.28 -4.92 -1.41
C ILE A 67 10.67 -3.78 -2.21
N MET A 68 9.42 -3.95 -2.62
CA MET A 68 8.64 -2.94 -3.30
C MET A 68 7.40 -2.60 -2.48
N GLY A 69 7.12 -1.32 -2.27
CA GLY A 69 5.92 -0.88 -1.56
C GLY A 69 5.23 0.29 -2.23
N HIS A 70 3.90 0.25 -2.28
CA HIS A 70 3.05 1.32 -2.79
C HIS A 70 2.39 2.07 -1.64
N SER A 71 2.43 3.40 -1.67
CA SER A 71 1.73 4.24 -0.69
C SER A 71 2.05 3.82 0.76
N MET A 72 1.08 3.40 1.57
CA MET A 72 1.31 2.84 2.92
C MET A 72 2.38 1.73 2.91
N GLY A 73 2.30 0.77 1.98
CA GLY A 73 3.32 -0.28 1.82
C GLY A 73 4.70 0.29 1.47
N GLY A 74 4.76 1.43 0.79
CA GLY A 74 5.99 2.18 0.53
C GLY A 74 6.62 2.74 1.81
N LYS A 75 5.79 3.23 2.73
CA LYS A 75 6.25 3.66 4.07
C LYS A 75 6.76 2.49 4.91
N VAL A 76 6.10 1.32 4.84
CA VAL A 76 6.60 0.08 5.46
C VAL A 76 7.95 -0.30 4.86
N ALA A 77 8.07 -0.31 3.53
CA ALA A 77 9.30 -0.67 2.82
C ALA A 77 10.47 0.29 3.16
N MET A 78 10.20 1.59 3.26
CA MET A 78 11.20 2.59 3.68
C MET A 78 11.69 2.33 5.10
N LEU A 79 10.77 2.08 6.04
CA LEU A 79 11.14 1.79 7.43
C LEU A 79 11.92 0.48 7.53
N LEU A 80 11.49 -0.58 6.83
CA LEU A 80 12.20 -1.85 6.75
C LEU A 80 13.64 -1.64 6.28
N ALA A 81 13.83 -0.89 5.19
CA ALA A 81 15.16 -0.63 4.62
C ALA A 81 16.07 0.15 5.59
N CYS A 82 15.52 1.07 6.35
CA CYS A 82 16.27 1.84 7.34
C CYS A 82 16.62 1.03 8.60
N ARG A 83 15.73 0.14 9.06
CA ARG A 83 15.89 -0.62 10.31
C ARG A 83 16.59 -1.96 10.12
N HIS A 84 16.41 -2.58 8.96
CA HIS A 84 16.94 -3.89 8.59
C HIS A 84 17.62 -3.83 7.22
N PRO A 85 18.64 -2.95 7.02
CA PRO A 85 19.27 -2.77 5.70
C PRO A 85 19.88 -4.06 5.15
N GLU A 86 20.29 -4.98 6.02
CA GLU A 86 20.82 -6.30 5.64
C GLU A 86 19.76 -7.21 5.01
N ARG A 87 18.46 -6.95 5.26
CA ARG A 87 17.34 -7.74 4.72
C ARG A 87 16.87 -7.22 3.36
N VAL A 88 17.32 -6.03 2.93
CA VAL A 88 16.88 -5.36 1.70
C VAL A 88 17.98 -5.38 0.66
N GLU A 89 17.76 -6.08 -0.45
CA GLU A 89 18.66 -6.11 -1.60
C GLU A 89 18.56 -4.83 -2.41
N ARG A 90 17.34 -4.42 -2.71
CA ARG A 90 16.98 -3.15 -3.35
C ARG A 90 15.61 -2.70 -2.86
N LEU A 91 15.43 -1.41 -2.76
CA LEU A 91 14.17 -0.78 -2.35
C LEU A 91 13.47 -0.16 -3.57
N ILE A 92 12.18 -0.42 -3.74
CA ILE A 92 11.34 0.24 -4.73
C ILE A 92 10.14 0.86 -4.01
N VAL A 93 10.02 2.18 -4.11
CA VAL A 93 8.94 2.94 -3.47
C VAL A 93 8.04 3.53 -4.54
N VAL A 94 6.75 3.21 -4.48
CA VAL A 94 5.78 3.61 -5.48
C VAL A 94 4.87 4.69 -4.92
N ASP A 95 5.01 5.87 -5.46
CA ASP A 95 4.20 7.08 -5.31
C ASP A 95 3.91 7.51 -3.86
N ILE A 96 4.95 7.52 -3.04
CA ILE A 96 4.94 8.05 -1.67
C ILE A 96 6.32 8.61 -1.31
N ALA A 97 6.40 9.62 -0.44
CA ALA A 97 7.64 10.18 0.07
C ALA A 97 7.74 10.03 1.60
N PRO A 98 8.93 10.14 2.20
CA PRO A 98 9.13 10.03 3.65
C PRO A 98 8.71 11.31 4.39
N LYS A 99 7.40 11.63 4.38
CA LYS A 99 6.80 12.81 5.02
C LYS A 99 5.43 12.49 5.61
N ASP A 100 4.86 13.41 6.36
CA ASP A 100 3.48 13.36 6.84
C ASP A 100 2.51 13.64 5.68
N TYR A 101 1.33 12.99 5.74
CA TYR A 101 0.24 13.17 4.79
C TYR A 101 -1.08 13.39 5.54
N PHE A 102 -1.67 14.56 5.38
CA PHE A 102 -2.96 14.90 6.01
C PHE A 102 -4.03 15.05 4.91
N TRP A 103 -4.62 13.92 4.50
CA TRP A 103 -5.57 13.90 3.42
C TRP A 103 -7.01 13.82 3.93
N ALA A 104 -7.80 14.83 3.60
CA ALA A 104 -9.24 14.82 3.91
C ALA A 104 -9.98 13.65 3.22
N GLY A 105 -9.48 13.17 2.06
CA GLY A 105 -10.06 12.07 1.29
C GLY A 105 -10.13 10.78 2.09
N HIS A 106 -9.06 10.37 2.77
CA HIS A 106 -9.08 9.15 3.58
C HIS A 106 -10.19 9.17 4.64
N ARG A 107 -10.46 10.34 5.25
CA ARG A 107 -11.55 10.48 6.24
C ARG A 107 -12.92 10.28 5.64
N ALA A 108 -13.15 10.73 4.41
CA ALA A 108 -14.42 10.54 3.70
C ALA A 108 -14.62 9.06 3.33
N GLU A 109 -13.59 8.39 2.87
CA GLU A 109 -13.61 6.97 2.54
C GLU A 109 -13.89 6.11 3.77
N PHE A 110 -13.17 6.34 4.87
CA PHE A 110 -13.40 5.62 6.14
C PHE A 110 -14.76 5.94 6.75
N ALA A 111 -15.24 7.18 6.65
CA ALA A 111 -16.62 7.53 7.09
C ALA A 111 -17.66 6.74 6.29
N ALA A 112 -17.53 6.69 4.95
CA ALA A 112 -18.42 5.92 4.09
C ALA A 112 -18.44 4.43 4.47
N MET A 113 -17.25 3.85 4.73
CA MET A 113 -17.14 2.45 5.13
C MET A 113 -17.77 2.17 6.50
N ASN A 114 -17.51 3.03 7.50
CA ASN A 114 -18.04 2.86 8.86
C ASN A 114 -19.55 3.11 8.95
N GLU A 115 -20.13 3.95 8.09
CA GLU A 115 -21.56 4.25 8.02
C GLU A 115 -22.36 3.18 7.25
N LEU A 116 -21.68 2.26 6.52
CA LEU A 116 -22.35 1.26 5.72
C LEU A 116 -23.06 0.21 6.60
N ASP A 117 -24.38 0.16 6.52
CA ASP A 117 -25.17 -0.91 7.14
C ASP A 117 -25.04 -2.21 6.34
N LEU A 118 -24.20 -3.11 6.84
CA LEU A 118 -23.95 -4.42 6.22
C LEU A 118 -25.16 -5.36 6.31
N ALA A 119 -26.04 -5.19 7.32
CA ALA A 119 -27.17 -6.08 7.52
C ALA A 119 -28.23 -5.91 6.41
N SER A 120 -28.39 -4.69 5.91
CA SER A 120 -29.32 -4.37 4.82
C SER A 120 -28.72 -4.48 3.43
N LEU A 121 -27.41 -4.71 3.31
CA LEU A 121 -26.69 -4.67 2.03
C LEU A 121 -27.00 -5.88 1.15
N GLN A 122 -27.45 -5.65 -0.08
CA GLN A 122 -27.79 -6.70 -1.04
C GLN A 122 -26.65 -7.03 -2.00
N SER A 123 -25.83 -6.03 -2.38
CA SER A 123 -24.76 -6.20 -3.37
C SER A 123 -23.62 -5.20 -3.17
N ARG A 124 -22.43 -5.51 -3.75
CA ARG A 124 -21.33 -4.53 -3.83
C ARG A 124 -21.73 -3.29 -4.64
N ALA A 125 -22.49 -3.45 -5.71
CA ALA A 125 -22.97 -2.32 -6.50
C ALA A 125 -23.84 -1.37 -5.68
N GLU A 126 -24.65 -1.89 -4.75
CA GLU A 126 -25.41 -1.07 -3.82
C GLU A 126 -24.49 -0.34 -2.83
N ALA A 127 -23.43 -1.01 -2.33
CA ALA A 127 -22.44 -0.35 -1.49
C ALA A 127 -21.78 0.84 -2.21
N GLU A 128 -21.37 0.64 -3.48
CA GLU A 128 -20.80 1.70 -4.31
C GLU A 128 -21.74 2.92 -4.43
N LEU A 129 -23.06 2.69 -4.55
CA LEU A 129 -24.06 3.77 -4.57
C LEU A 129 -24.18 4.46 -3.21
N ARG A 130 -24.19 3.70 -2.12
CA ARG A 130 -24.27 4.26 -0.75
C ARG A 130 -23.04 5.11 -0.41
N PHE A 131 -21.86 4.73 -0.91
CA PHE A 131 -20.63 5.50 -0.72
C PHE A 131 -20.65 6.88 -1.41
N GLU A 132 -21.52 7.09 -2.40
CA GLU A 132 -21.63 8.35 -3.15
C GLU A 132 -21.90 9.55 -2.25
N ALA A 133 -22.57 9.35 -1.12
CA ALA A 133 -22.84 10.39 -0.12
C ALA A 133 -21.55 11.01 0.49
N ARG A 134 -20.40 10.31 0.41
CA ARG A 134 -19.13 10.72 1.01
C ARG A 134 -17.96 10.76 0.02
N VAL A 135 -18.01 9.95 -1.03
CA VAL A 135 -16.91 9.72 -1.96
C VAL A 135 -17.39 9.95 -3.39
N ASP A 136 -17.03 11.09 -3.96
CA ASP A 136 -17.45 11.49 -5.32
C ASP A 136 -16.81 10.62 -6.40
N ASP A 137 -15.55 10.21 -6.20
CA ASP A 137 -14.79 9.41 -7.16
C ASP A 137 -15.32 7.98 -7.27
N TRP A 138 -15.90 7.67 -8.42
CA TRP A 138 -16.44 6.34 -8.71
C TRP A 138 -15.37 5.22 -8.67
N ALA A 139 -14.15 5.48 -9.13
CA ALA A 139 -13.07 4.49 -9.09
C ALA A 139 -12.70 4.17 -7.64
N MET A 140 -12.67 5.18 -6.78
CA MET A 140 -12.44 5.01 -5.35
C MET A 140 -13.59 4.23 -4.69
N ARG A 141 -14.85 4.52 -5.00
CA ARG A 141 -15.99 3.74 -4.49
C ARG A 141 -15.87 2.25 -4.84
N LYS A 142 -15.52 1.95 -6.08
CA LYS A 142 -15.24 0.56 -6.50
C LYS A 142 -14.07 -0.05 -5.72
N PHE A 143 -12.99 0.70 -5.54
CA PHE A 143 -11.82 0.23 -4.84
C PHE A 143 -12.16 -0.14 -3.38
N ILE A 144 -12.83 0.73 -2.62
CA ILE A 144 -13.21 0.42 -1.24
C ILE A 144 -14.21 -0.74 -1.17
N ALA A 145 -15.13 -0.88 -2.15
CA ALA A 145 -16.07 -1.98 -2.21
C ALA A 145 -15.38 -3.35 -2.44
N THR A 146 -14.12 -3.38 -2.91
CA THR A 146 -13.36 -4.65 -3.00
C THR A 146 -13.07 -5.28 -1.64
N ASN A 147 -13.14 -4.50 -0.55
CA ASN A 147 -12.99 -4.97 0.82
C ASN A 147 -14.26 -5.60 1.40
N LEU A 148 -15.36 -5.65 0.63
CA LEU A 148 -16.57 -6.36 1.03
C LEU A 148 -16.55 -7.80 0.49
N GLU A 149 -16.93 -8.74 1.32
CA GLU A 149 -17.20 -10.11 0.88
C GLU A 149 -18.47 -10.68 1.50
N ARG A 150 -19.04 -11.70 0.87
CA ARG A 150 -20.13 -12.47 1.44
C ARG A 150 -19.66 -13.21 2.68
N MET A 151 -20.54 -13.31 3.68
CA MET A 151 -20.26 -14.18 4.83
C MET A 151 -19.93 -15.60 4.34
N PRO A 152 -18.92 -16.25 4.94
CA PRO A 152 -18.55 -17.61 4.57
C PRO A 152 -19.63 -18.64 5.00
N ASP A 153 -19.47 -19.89 4.57
CA ASP A 153 -20.21 -21.06 5.00
C ASP A 153 -21.74 -20.98 4.78
N GLY A 154 -22.16 -20.22 3.74
CA GLY A 154 -23.57 -20.08 3.39
C GLY A 154 -24.37 -19.18 4.33
N ALA A 155 -23.74 -18.51 5.28
CA ALA A 155 -24.40 -17.48 6.06
C ALA A 155 -24.81 -16.30 5.17
N SER A 156 -25.98 -15.72 5.46
CA SER A 156 -26.45 -14.53 4.74
C SER A 156 -25.74 -13.27 5.24
N GLY A 157 -25.49 -12.35 4.32
CA GLY A 157 -24.94 -11.02 4.66
C GLY A 157 -23.55 -10.74 4.10
N TRP A 158 -22.97 -9.66 4.56
CA TRP A 158 -21.68 -9.12 4.13
C TRP A 158 -20.77 -8.90 5.33
N ARG A 159 -19.48 -8.93 5.09
CA ARG A 159 -18.47 -8.52 6.07
C ARG A 159 -17.36 -7.71 5.37
N TRP A 160 -16.67 -6.93 6.18
CA TRP A 160 -15.41 -6.34 5.77
C TRP A 160 -14.29 -7.40 5.83
N VAL A 161 -13.51 -7.50 4.77
CA VAL A 161 -12.27 -8.30 4.74
C VAL A 161 -11.19 -7.60 5.55
N ILE A 162 -11.14 -6.27 5.45
CA ILE A 162 -10.26 -5.43 6.25
C ILE A 162 -10.77 -5.34 7.71
N ASN A 163 -9.86 -5.28 8.68
CA ASN A 163 -10.19 -4.97 10.07
C ASN A 163 -10.51 -3.47 10.21
N LEU A 164 -11.67 -3.07 9.69
CA LEU A 164 -12.07 -1.67 9.56
C LEU A 164 -11.96 -0.86 10.87
N PRO A 165 -12.36 -1.37 12.05
CA PRO A 165 -12.22 -0.61 13.29
C PRO A 165 -10.78 -0.25 13.61
N VAL A 166 -9.86 -1.23 13.58
CA VAL A 166 -8.45 -1.01 13.91
C VAL A 166 -7.76 -0.11 12.89
N VAL A 167 -8.05 -0.29 11.59
CA VAL A 167 -7.46 0.55 10.54
C VAL A 167 -8.00 1.97 10.59
N THR A 168 -9.28 2.16 10.96
CA THR A 168 -9.87 3.49 11.18
C THR A 168 -9.17 4.22 12.34
N GLU A 169 -8.94 3.53 13.45
CA GLU A 169 -8.26 4.09 14.62
C GLU A 169 -6.79 4.43 14.31
N ALA A 170 -6.11 3.58 13.55
CA ALA A 170 -4.72 3.78 13.16
C ALA A 170 -4.49 4.89 12.12
N LEU A 171 -5.54 5.35 11.43
CA LEU A 171 -5.40 6.31 10.31
C LEU A 171 -4.55 7.54 10.64
N PRO A 172 -4.69 8.23 11.79
CA PRO A 172 -3.86 9.39 12.12
C PRO A 172 -2.36 9.07 12.19
N ASP A 173 -1.99 7.86 12.64
CA ASP A 173 -0.59 7.42 12.71
C ASP A 173 -0.09 6.93 11.35
N LEU A 174 -0.92 6.31 10.53
CA LEU A 174 -0.59 5.92 9.17
C LEU A 174 -0.39 7.13 8.23
N GLU A 175 -0.99 8.28 8.54
CA GLU A 175 -0.74 9.54 7.83
C GLU A 175 0.65 10.12 8.14
N ARG A 176 1.26 9.81 9.28
CA ARG A 176 2.57 10.33 9.67
C ARG A 176 3.70 9.70 8.87
N ASN A 177 4.86 10.35 8.90
CA ASN A 177 6.11 9.78 8.38
C ASN A 177 6.46 8.49 9.14
N SER A 178 6.84 7.44 8.41
CA SER A 178 7.23 6.15 9.00
C SER A 178 8.66 6.13 9.52
N ILE A 179 9.53 7.04 9.02
CA ILE A 179 10.95 7.07 9.36
C ILE A 179 11.32 8.34 10.11
N ALA A 180 12.29 8.23 11.00
CA ALA A 180 12.82 9.35 11.78
C ALA A 180 13.84 10.18 10.97
N ALA A 181 14.08 11.40 11.38
CA ALA A 181 15.01 12.32 10.70
C ALA A 181 16.44 11.76 10.54
N GLY A 182 16.87 10.85 11.41
CA GLY A 182 18.17 10.20 11.36
C GLY A 182 18.23 8.90 10.56
N ASP A 183 17.08 8.34 10.18
CA ASP A 183 17.03 7.05 9.46
C ASP A 183 17.61 7.18 8.05
N ARG A 184 18.45 6.24 7.66
CA ARG A 184 19.14 6.24 6.35
C ARG A 184 19.20 4.82 5.77
N PHE A 185 19.15 4.76 4.45
CA PHE A 185 19.45 3.56 3.69
C PHE A 185 20.33 3.94 2.49
N SER A 186 21.46 3.28 2.33
CA SER A 186 22.43 3.54 1.25
C SER A 186 22.41 2.51 0.13
N GLY A 187 21.54 1.51 0.24
CA GLY A 187 21.36 0.49 -0.81
C GLY A 187 20.64 1.02 -2.04
N PRO A 188 20.66 0.24 -3.14
CA PRO A 188 19.98 0.61 -4.38
C PRO A 188 18.50 0.93 -4.15
N THR A 189 18.06 2.12 -4.56
CA THR A 189 16.71 2.60 -4.31
C THR A 189 16.12 3.23 -5.56
N LEU A 190 14.87 2.88 -5.88
CA LEU A 190 14.08 3.45 -6.96
C LEU A 190 12.76 4.01 -6.41
N PHE A 191 12.51 5.29 -6.63
CA PHE A 191 11.19 5.88 -6.44
C PHE A 191 10.49 5.99 -7.79
N ILE A 192 9.29 5.46 -7.92
CA ILE A 192 8.43 5.58 -9.11
C ILE A 192 7.25 6.48 -8.75
N VAL A 193 7.14 7.60 -9.42
CA VAL A 193 6.16 8.65 -9.12
C VAL A 193 5.17 8.81 -10.27
N GLY A 194 3.88 8.93 -9.96
CA GLY A 194 2.86 9.29 -10.93
C GLY A 194 2.90 10.80 -11.23
N GLY A 195 3.03 11.18 -12.51
CA GLY A 195 3.13 12.60 -12.92
C GLY A 195 1.86 13.42 -12.66
N ARG A 196 0.70 12.74 -12.52
CA ARG A 196 -0.58 13.37 -12.15
C ARG A 196 -0.90 13.21 -10.66
N SER A 197 -0.05 12.49 -9.93
CA SER A 197 -0.21 12.30 -8.50
C SER A 197 0.15 13.57 -7.72
N ARG A 198 -0.45 13.71 -6.54
CA ARG A 198 -0.13 14.79 -5.59
C ARG A 198 0.66 14.28 -4.38
N TYR A 199 1.01 12.98 -4.36
CA TYR A 199 1.70 12.36 -3.21
C TYR A 199 3.18 12.73 -3.17
N VAL A 200 3.84 12.79 -4.33
CA VAL A 200 5.25 13.17 -4.43
C VAL A 200 5.39 14.36 -5.37
N SER A 201 6.11 15.36 -4.93
CA SER A 201 6.40 16.57 -5.71
C SER A 201 7.91 16.74 -5.90
N ALA A 202 8.31 17.62 -6.79
CA ALA A 202 9.72 17.95 -7.00
C ALA A 202 10.41 18.45 -5.72
N THR A 203 9.67 19.09 -4.80
CA THR A 203 10.21 19.56 -3.51
C THR A 203 10.54 18.43 -2.56
N ASP A 204 9.99 17.24 -2.75
CA ASP A 204 10.27 16.07 -1.91
C ASP A 204 11.57 15.35 -2.30
N HIS A 205 12.15 15.65 -3.47
CA HIS A 205 13.36 14.98 -3.96
C HIS A 205 14.55 15.16 -3.01
N ALA A 206 14.75 16.35 -2.46
CA ALA A 206 15.82 16.60 -1.49
C ALA A 206 15.64 15.75 -0.21
N LEU A 207 14.38 15.60 0.24
CA LEU A 207 14.05 14.76 1.39
C LEU A 207 14.31 13.28 1.10
N ILE A 208 13.90 12.81 -0.08
CA ILE A 208 14.14 11.43 -0.53
C ILE A 208 15.64 11.13 -0.54
N VAL A 209 16.44 11.94 -1.23
CA VAL A 209 17.90 11.74 -1.32
C VAL A 209 18.58 11.87 0.05
N GLY A 210 18.03 12.72 0.94
CA GLY A 210 18.51 12.88 2.30
C GLY A 210 18.42 11.59 3.12
N HIS A 211 17.41 10.77 2.92
CA HIS A 211 17.23 9.47 3.59
C HIS A 211 17.81 8.29 2.77
N PHE A 212 17.73 8.36 1.45
CA PHE A 212 18.09 7.29 0.51
C PHE A 212 19.15 7.79 -0.46
N SER A 213 20.43 7.75 -0.05
CA SER A 213 21.53 8.39 -0.79
C SER A 213 21.79 7.81 -2.19
N ALA A 214 21.36 6.58 -2.47
CA ALA A 214 21.44 5.93 -3.77
C ALA A 214 20.09 5.96 -4.53
N ALA A 215 19.17 6.86 -4.16
CA ALA A 215 17.86 6.91 -4.78
C ALA A 215 17.90 7.50 -6.20
N ARG A 216 17.20 6.82 -7.11
CA ARG A 216 16.74 7.37 -8.38
C ARG A 216 15.24 7.66 -8.25
N VAL A 217 14.80 8.77 -8.82
CA VAL A 217 13.39 9.15 -8.86
C VAL A 217 12.95 9.22 -10.32
N GLU A 218 12.05 8.34 -10.71
CA GLU A 218 11.51 8.23 -12.06
C GLU A 218 10.02 8.60 -12.05
N THR A 219 9.59 9.40 -13.03
CA THR A 219 8.22 9.88 -13.12
C THR A 219 7.52 9.30 -14.34
N ILE A 220 6.36 8.68 -14.14
CA ILE A 220 5.47 8.23 -15.22
C ILE A 220 4.41 9.31 -15.45
N GLY A 221 4.59 10.12 -16.49
CA GLY A 221 3.85 11.36 -16.74
C GLY A 221 2.32 11.20 -16.83
N GLU A 222 1.85 10.11 -17.42
CA GLU A 222 0.43 9.82 -17.65
C GLU A 222 -0.28 9.15 -16.45
N SER A 223 0.44 8.79 -15.40
CA SER A 223 -0.09 8.04 -14.27
C SER A 223 -0.42 8.95 -13.09
N GLY A 224 -1.46 8.59 -12.35
CA GLY A 224 -1.79 9.08 -11.02
C GLY A 224 -1.13 8.27 -9.91
N HIS A 225 -1.87 8.07 -8.81
CA HIS A 225 -1.36 7.40 -7.60
C HIS A 225 -1.08 5.90 -7.76
N ASN A 226 -1.62 5.26 -8.81
CA ASN A 226 -1.48 3.83 -9.03
C ASN A 226 -0.71 3.50 -10.33
N PRO A 227 0.59 3.85 -10.46
CA PRO A 227 1.35 3.65 -11.70
C PRO A 227 1.36 2.20 -12.19
N HIS A 228 1.39 1.24 -11.27
CA HIS A 228 1.34 -0.20 -11.56
C HIS A 228 0.03 -0.66 -12.21
N MET A 229 -1.03 0.14 -12.12
CA MET A 229 -2.34 -0.13 -12.75
C MET A 229 -2.58 0.78 -13.96
N GLU A 230 -2.30 2.07 -13.83
CA GLU A 230 -2.64 3.11 -14.80
C GLU A 230 -1.68 3.15 -15.99
N ALA A 231 -0.39 2.83 -15.78
CA ALA A 231 0.66 2.85 -16.80
C ALA A 231 1.58 1.62 -16.68
N ARG A 232 0.97 0.44 -16.59
CA ARG A 232 1.63 -0.83 -16.23
C ARG A 232 2.88 -1.13 -17.05
N ALA A 233 2.84 -0.99 -18.37
CA ALA A 233 4.00 -1.29 -19.22
C ALA A 233 5.20 -0.40 -18.90
N ALA A 234 4.98 0.92 -18.75
CA ALA A 234 6.01 1.85 -18.36
C ALA A 234 6.53 1.58 -16.95
N PHE A 235 5.61 1.22 -16.03
CA PHE A 235 5.97 0.84 -14.66
C PHE A 235 6.89 -0.39 -14.61
N VAL A 236 6.55 -1.45 -15.31
CA VAL A 236 7.34 -2.69 -15.36
C VAL A 236 8.71 -2.43 -15.96
N ALA A 237 8.79 -1.67 -17.07
CA ALA A 237 10.05 -1.34 -17.74
C ALA A 237 11.04 -0.54 -16.86
N LEU A 238 10.57 0.20 -15.85
CA LEU A 238 11.45 0.91 -14.92
C LEU A 238 12.10 -0.01 -13.88
N ILE A 239 11.49 -1.17 -13.63
CA ILE A 239 11.93 -2.14 -12.61
C ILE A 239 12.91 -3.17 -13.20
N GLU A 240 12.78 -3.46 -14.47
CA GLU A 240 13.65 -4.37 -15.24
C GLU A 240 15.04 -3.77 -15.50
#